data_e4fcfd02cc3769c7bf4fab5e5f8bf185
#
_entry.id   e4fcfd02cc3769c7bf4fab5e5f8bf185
#
_cell.length_a   1.000
_cell.length_b   1.000
_cell.length_c   1.000
_cell.angle_alpha   90.00
_cell.angle_beta   90.00
_cell.angle_gamma   90.00
#
_symmetry.space_group_name_H-M   'P 1'
#
loop_
_entity.id
_entity.type
_entity.pdbx_description
1 polymer ?
#
loop_
_entity_poly.entity_id
_entity_poly.type
_entity_poly.pdbx_seq_one_letter_code
_entity_poly.pdbx_strand_id
1 'polypeptide(L)'
;MKPTKIPGRDFLMAIAYNYPEAPEPHDMSTQREFIHHLADAYPFGNLRKIFKSYLDKNEVELGSRMGYLRWMYGLMQALAKETKTKLRSFKGYVHHLAYYKAGCIKKTYKGKTCRKTMSGGYTKNRDNKKTRRVVGSGLL
;
A
#
# COMPACT_ATOMS: atom_id res chain seq x y z
N MET A 1 -3.20 -21.36 17.51
CA MET A 1 -3.48 -19.94 17.71
C MET A 1 -4.00 -19.33 16.44
N LYS A 2 -5.05 -18.55 16.56
CA LYS A 2 -5.66 -17.93 15.40
C LYS A 2 -5.22 -16.48 15.27
N PRO A 3 -4.67 -16.10 14.15
CA PRO A 3 -4.23 -14.71 14.00
C PRO A 3 -5.45 -13.76 13.94
N THR A 4 -5.29 -12.61 14.56
CA THR A 4 -6.34 -11.60 14.56
C THR A 4 -6.03 -10.46 13.59
N LYS A 5 -4.89 -10.52 12.93
CA LYS A 5 -4.47 -9.52 11.98
C LYS A 5 -3.85 -10.20 10.77
N ILE A 6 -3.88 -9.51 9.65
CA ILE A 6 -3.26 -10.00 8.43
C ILE A 6 -1.77 -9.70 8.51
N PRO A 7 -0.91 -10.73 8.56
CA PRO A 7 0.53 -10.48 8.63
C PRO A 7 1.03 -9.71 7.43
N GLY A 8 1.76 -8.63 7.68
CA GLY A 8 2.37 -7.85 6.62
C GLY A 8 1.43 -7.08 5.73
N ARG A 9 0.21 -6.83 6.19
CA ARG A 9 -0.80 -6.18 5.37
C ARG A 9 -0.31 -4.88 4.75
N ASP A 10 0.20 -3.98 5.56
CA ASP A 10 0.61 -2.68 5.07
C ASP A 10 1.86 -2.78 4.19
N PHE A 11 2.73 -3.70 4.53
CA PHE A 11 3.94 -3.93 3.74
C PHE A 11 3.59 -4.43 2.34
N LEU A 12 2.69 -5.40 2.26
CA LEU A 12 2.29 -5.97 0.97
C LEU A 12 1.56 -4.96 0.11
N MET A 13 0.67 -4.18 0.72
CA MET A 13 -0.04 -3.14 -0.03
C MET A 13 0.94 -2.06 -0.50
N ALA A 14 1.95 -1.74 0.29
CA ALA A 14 2.94 -0.76 -0.11
C ALA A 14 3.78 -1.25 -1.29
N ILE A 15 4.11 -2.53 -1.32
CA ILE A 15 4.83 -3.10 -2.44
C ILE A 15 4.03 -2.90 -3.73
N ALA A 16 2.74 -3.21 -3.68
CA ALA A 16 1.88 -3.05 -4.84
C ALA A 16 1.73 -1.58 -5.23
N TYR A 17 1.64 -0.71 -4.24
CA TYR A 17 1.48 0.70 -4.50
C TYR A 17 2.71 1.31 -5.16
N ASN A 18 3.88 0.76 -4.88
CA ASN A 18 5.13 1.28 -5.44
C ASN A 18 5.56 0.57 -6.72
N TYR A 19 4.74 -0.34 -7.21
CA TYR A 19 5.01 -1.03 -8.46
C TYR A 19 4.93 -0.04 -9.62
N PRO A 20 5.78 -0.18 -10.65
CA PRO A 20 5.75 0.75 -11.79
C PRO A 20 4.42 0.70 -12.53
N GLU A 21 4.03 1.84 -13.11
CA GLU A 21 2.82 1.88 -13.91
C GLU A 21 3.02 1.21 -15.26
N ALA A 22 4.24 1.29 -15.78
CA ALA A 22 4.61 0.61 -17.01
C ALA A 22 5.74 -0.36 -16.70
N PRO A 23 5.42 -1.52 -16.14
CA PRO A 23 6.44 -2.45 -15.68
C PRO A 23 7.16 -3.11 -16.85
N GLU A 24 8.45 -3.37 -16.64
CA GLU A 24 9.26 -4.11 -17.59
C GLU A 24 9.20 -5.60 -17.23
N PRO A 25 9.63 -6.47 -18.17
CA PRO A 25 9.61 -7.91 -17.90
C PRO A 25 10.31 -8.31 -16.61
N HIS A 26 11.41 -7.62 -16.30
CA HIS A 26 12.13 -7.89 -15.06
C HIS A 26 11.29 -7.56 -13.83
N ASP A 27 10.55 -6.45 -13.87
CA ASP A 27 9.67 -6.08 -12.77
C ASP A 27 8.62 -7.15 -12.55
N MET A 28 8.03 -7.62 -13.63
CA MET A 28 6.97 -8.64 -13.54
C MET A 28 7.53 -9.95 -12.99
N SER A 29 8.68 -10.37 -13.49
CA SER A 29 9.32 -11.60 -13.06
C SER A 29 9.64 -11.56 -11.56
N THR A 30 10.23 -10.46 -11.12
CA THR A 30 10.60 -10.30 -9.72
C THR A 30 9.39 -10.39 -8.81
N GLN A 31 8.33 -9.69 -9.15
CA GLN A 31 7.14 -9.68 -8.30
C GLN A 31 6.41 -11.02 -8.34
N ARG A 32 6.39 -11.66 -9.51
CA ARG A 32 5.74 -12.97 -9.61
C ARG A 32 6.43 -13.98 -8.72
N GLU A 33 7.75 -14.03 -8.79
CA GLU A 33 8.50 -14.95 -7.96
C GLU A 33 8.34 -14.64 -6.49
N PHE A 34 8.35 -13.35 -6.15
CA PHE A 34 8.16 -12.95 -4.76
C PHE A 34 6.81 -13.44 -4.23
N ILE A 35 5.74 -13.23 -4.99
CA ILE A 35 4.41 -13.62 -4.54
C ILE A 35 4.29 -15.13 -4.40
N HIS A 36 4.85 -15.88 -5.34
CA HIS A 36 4.77 -17.34 -5.26
C HIS A 36 5.57 -17.88 -4.07
N HIS A 37 6.74 -17.34 -3.82
CA HIS A 37 7.52 -17.76 -2.66
C HIS A 37 6.86 -17.34 -1.36
N LEU A 38 6.28 -16.15 -1.34
CA LEU A 38 5.57 -15.68 -0.16
C LEU A 38 4.39 -16.57 0.16
N ALA A 39 3.68 -17.04 -0.87
CA ALA A 39 2.55 -17.93 -0.65
C ALA A 39 2.98 -19.21 0.07
N ASP A 40 4.17 -19.70 -0.26
CA ASP A 40 4.68 -20.92 0.40
C ASP A 40 5.17 -20.65 1.82
N ALA A 41 5.62 -19.43 2.08
CA ALA A 41 6.22 -19.08 3.37
C ALA A 41 5.29 -18.28 4.28
N TYR A 42 4.07 -18.02 3.86
CA TYR A 42 3.19 -17.14 4.62
C TYR A 42 2.91 -17.74 6.00
N PRO A 43 2.96 -16.90 7.06
CA PRO A 43 2.79 -17.41 8.42
C PRO A 43 1.37 -17.89 8.66
N PHE A 44 1.24 -18.86 9.58
CA PHE A 44 -0.03 -19.47 9.97
C PHE A 44 -0.62 -20.32 8.85
N GLY A 45 -0.73 -21.62 9.11
CA GLY A 45 -1.13 -22.58 8.10
C GLY A 45 -2.47 -22.31 7.46
N ASN A 46 -3.46 -21.82 8.22
CA ASN A 46 -4.77 -21.52 7.68
C ASN A 46 -4.70 -20.34 6.71
N LEU A 47 -3.91 -19.31 7.03
CA LEU A 47 -3.75 -18.17 6.13
C LEU A 47 -2.95 -18.55 4.89
N ARG A 48 -1.97 -19.42 5.06
CA ARG A 48 -1.20 -19.91 3.92
C ARG A 48 -2.07 -20.62 2.92
N LYS A 49 -3.00 -21.42 3.41
CA LYS A 49 -3.94 -22.12 2.53
C LYS A 49 -4.80 -21.16 1.75
N ILE A 50 -5.26 -20.12 2.42
CA ILE A 50 -6.09 -19.09 1.78
C ILE A 50 -5.28 -18.36 0.72
N PHE A 51 -4.06 -18.00 1.05
CA PHE A 51 -3.18 -17.31 0.12
C PHE A 51 -2.97 -18.16 -1.15
N LYS A 52 -2.63 -19.43 -0.96
CA LYS A 52 -2.39 -20.32 -2.09
C LYS A 52 -3.65 -20.52 -2.91
N SER A 53 -4.77 -20.66 -2.25
CA SER A 53 -6.05 -20.85 -2.95
C SER A 53 -6.39 -19.62 -3.78
N TYR A 54 -6.17 -18.43 -3.21
CA TYR A 54 -6.42 -17.20 -3.94
C TYR A 54 -5.50 -17.08 -5.15
N LEU A 55 -4.23 -17.42 -4.97
CA LEU A 55 -3.25 -17.35 -6.05
C LEU A 55 -3.60 -18.34 -7.17
N ASP A 56 -4.07 -19.53 -6.81
CA ASP A 56 -4.45 -20.53 -7.80
C ASP A 56 -5.64 -20.09 -8.63
N LYS A 57 -6.57 -19.38 -8.02
CA LYS A 57 -7.79 -18.94 -8.71
C LYS A 57 -7.59 -17.59 -9.41
N ASN A 58 -6.66 -16.80 -8.97
CA ASN A 58 -6.47 -15.45 -9.48
C ASN A 58 -4.99 -15.21 -9.72
N GLU A 59 -4.58 -15.39 -10.94
CA GLU A 59 -3.19 -15.14 -11.32
C GLU A 59 -2.83 -13.69 -10.97
N VAL A 60 -1.63 -13.49 -10.43
CA VAL A 60 -1.23 -12.15 -10.00
C VAL A 60 -1.16 -11.22 -11.21
N GLU A 61 -1.79 -10.06 -11.05
CA GLU A 61 -1.90 -9.07 -12.11
C GLU A 61 -0.72 -8.11 -12.05
N LEU A 62 0.17 -8.24 -12.99
CA LEU A 62 1.41 -7.46 -12.97
C LEU A 62 1.55 -6.55 -14.18
N GLY A 63 0.51 -6.41 -14.97
CA GLY A 63 0.55 -5.56 -16.16
C GLY A 63 0.50 -4.07 -15.86
N SER A 64 0.10 -3.69 -14.66
CA SER A 64 0.03 -2.29 -14.28
C SER A 64 0.02 -2.19 -12.77
N ARG A 65 0.34 -0.98 -12.27
CA ARG A 65 0.29 -0.74 -10.82
C ARG A 65 -1.12 -0.93 -10.29
N MET A 66 -2.10 -0.40 -10.98
CA MET A 66 -3.48 -0.48 -10.51
C MET A 66 -3.96 -1.93 -10.50
N GLY A 67 -3.58 -2.72 -11.51
CA GLY A 67 -3.92 -4.12 -11.53
C GLY A 67 -3.33 -4.88 -10.35
N TYR A 68 -2.07 -4.61 -10.05
CA TYR A 68 -1.41 -5.25 -8.92
C TYR A 68 -2.04 -4.82 -7.60
N LEU A 69 -2.36 -3.53 -7.47
CA LEU A 69 -3.02 -3.04 -6.26
C LEU A 69 -4.37 -3.72 -6.03
N ARG A 70 -5.15 -3.85 -7.09
CA ARG A 70 -6.47 -4.49 -6.97
C ARG A 70 -6.34 -5.96 -6.63
N TRP A 71 -5.37 -6.62 -7.26
CA TRP A 71 -5.11 -8.02 -6.97
C TRP A 71 -4.71 -8.20 -5.50
N MET A 72 -3.80 -7.35 -5.03
CA MET A 72 -3.34 -7.43 -3.65
C MET A 72 -4.47 -7.13 -2.67
N TYR A 73 -5.31 -6.17 -3.00
CA TYR A 73 -6.45 -5.86 -2.15
C TYR A 73 -7.43 -7.03 -2.07
N GLY A 74 -7.65 -7.72 -3.20
CA GLY A 74 -8.48 -8.92 -3.20
C GLY A 74 -7.92 -10.01 -2.31
N LEU A 75 -6.60 -10.17 -2.31
CA LEU A 75 -5.95 -11.11 -1.40
C LEU A 75 -6.19 -10.69 0.04
N MET A 76 -6.06 -9.40 0.33
CA MET A 76 -6.33 -8.91 1.68
C MET A 76 -7.76 -9.18 2.10
N GLN A 77 -8.71 -9.04 1.19
CA GLN A 77 -10.11 -9.35 1.50
C GLN A 77 -10.29 -10.82 1.85
N ALA A 78 -9.63 -11.70 1.11
CA ALA A 78 -9.72 -13.12 1.40
C ALA A 78 -9.14 -13.45 2.78
N LEU A 79 -8.01 -12.84 3.10
CA LEU A 79 -7.37 -13.06 4.41
C LEU A 79 -8.17 -12.41 5.53
N ALA A 80 -8.82 -11.29 5.26
CA ALA A 80 -9.59 -10.58 6.27
C ALA A 80 -10.78 -11.41 6.74
N LYS A 81 -11.35 -12.22 5.87
CA LYS A 81 -12.47 -13.07 6.25
C LYS A 81 -12.05 -14.06 7.34
N GLU A 82 -10.86 -14.60 7.21
CA GLU A 82 -10.37 -15.57 8.18
C GLU A 82 -9.96 -14.91 9.49
N THR A 83 -9.31 -13.75 9.40
CA THR A 83 -8.85 -13.03 10.60
C THR A 83 -9.93 -12.16 11.22
N LYS A 84 -11.07 -12.02 10.52
CA LYS A 84 -12.16 -11.14 10.93
C LYS A 84 -11.68 -9.71 11.09
N THR A 85 -10.77 -9.32 10.21
CA THR A 85 -10.24 -7.96 10.19
C THR A 85 -11.15 -7.08 9.36
N LYS A 86 -11.39 -5.87 9.85
CA LYS A 86 -12.16 -4.90 9.09
C LYS A 86 -11.21 -4.12 8.20
N LEU A 87 -11.41 -4.24 6.91
CA LEU A 87 -10.56 -3.54 5.94
C LEU A 87 -11.15 -2.20 5.54
N ARG A 88 -10.29 -1.26 5.22
CA ARG A 88 -10.72 -0.04 4.56
C ARG A 88 -11.23 -0.39 3.17
N SER A 89 -12.01 0.50 2.57
CA SER A 89 -12.37 0.34 1.18
C SER A 89 -11.11 0.44 0.32
N PHE A 90 -11.19 -0.05 -0.90
CA PHE A 90 -10.04 0.04 -1.81
C PHE A 90 -9.59 1.50 -1.98
N LYS A 91 -10.54 2.38 -2.22
CA LYS A 91 -10.24 3.80 -2.38
C LYS A 91 -9.59 4.39 -1.12
N GLY A 92 -10.12 4.04 0.03
CA GLY A 92 -9.56 4.50 1.30
C GLY A 92 -8.16 3.98 1.53
N TYR A 93 -7.89 2.77 1.09
CA TYR A 93 -6.58 2.18 1.25
C TYR A 93 -5.55 2.89 0.36
N VAL A 94 -5.91 3.13 -0.89
CA VAL A 94 -5.02 3.85 -1.80
C VAL A 94 -4.73 5.24 -1.27
N HIS A 95 -5.73 5.90 -0.72
CA HIS A 95 -5.55 7.22 -0.13
C HIS A 95 -4.60 7.18 1.05
N HIS A 96 -4.74 6.17 1.89
CA HIS A 96 -3.84 5.97 3.03
C HIS A 96 -2.40 5.76 2.59
N LEU A 97 -2.20 4.97 1.54
CA LEU A 97 -0.86 4.72 1.03
C LEU A 97 -0.25 5.98 0.42
N ALA A 98 -1.05 6.81 -0.19
CA ALA A 98 -0.58 8.08 -0.73
C ALA A 98 -0.08 8.98 0.38
N TYR A 99 -0.78 9.00 1.50
CA TYR A 99 -0.32 9.74 2.68
C TYR A 99 1.02 9.23 3.17
N TYR A 100 1.16 7.94 3.22
CA TYR A 100 2.41 7.32 3.65
C TYR A 100 3.57 7.71 2.76
N LYS A 101 3.33 7.63 1.46
CA LYS A 101 4.37 7.97 0.48
C LYS A 101 4.75 9.45 0.56
N ALA A 102 3.79 10.29 0.89
CA ALA A 102 4.01 11.72 1.03
C ALA A 102 4.68 12.09 2.34
N GLY A 103 4.82 11.15 3.26
CA GLY A 103 5.36 11.44 4.58
C GLY A 103 4.40 12.13 5.49
N CYS A 104 3.12 12.11 5.19
CA CYS A 104 2.11 12.81 5.97
C CYS A 104 1.45 11.88 6.97
N ILE A 105 2.26 11.15 7.72
CA ILE A 105 1.72 10.19 8.65
C ILE A 105 1.18 10.85 9.90
N LYS A 106 1.77 11.96 10.29
CA LYS A 106 1.42 12.60 11.54
C LYS A 106 0.38 13.67 11.34
N LYS A 107 -0.57 13.69 12.21
CA LYS A 107 -1.70 14.61 12.10
C LYS A 107 -1.33 16.07 12.37
N THR A 108 -0.13 16.29 12.88
CA THR A 108 0.31 17.65 13.16
C THR A 108 0.39 18.53 11.94
N TYR A 109 0.36 17.90 10.78
CA TYR A 109 0.48 18.69 9.54
C TYR A 109 -0.69 19.55 9.21
N LYS A 110 -1.81 19.28 9.75
CA LYS A 110 -3.00 20.02 9.39
C LYS A 110 -3.28 20.00 7.89
N GLY A 111 -2.60 19.19 7.18
CA GLY A 111 -2.92 18.88 5.82
C GLY A 111 -2.33 19.72 4.72
N LYS A 112 -1.79 20.87 5.01
CA LYS A 112 -1.36 21.74 3.93
C LYS A 112 -0.22 21.15 3.10
N THR A 113 0.85 20.76 3.76
CA THR A 113 1.97 20.18 3.05
C THR A 113 1.57 18.85 2.42
N CYS A 114 0.79 18.08 3.14
CA CYS A 114 0.37 16.79 2.64
C CYS A 114 -0.51 16.91 1.42
N ARG A 115 -1.33 17.94 1.36
CA ARG A 115 -2.16 18.13 0.19
C ARG A 115 -1.34 18.35 -1.05
N LYS A 116 -0.31 19.17 -0.93
CA LYS A 116 0.56 19.44 -2.07
C LYS A 116 1.26 18.18 -2.53
N THR A 117 1.70 17.38 -1.59
CA THR A 117 2.37 16.16 -1.93
C THR A 117 1.46 15.19 -2.64
N MET A 118 0.25 15.13 -2.17
CA MET A 118 -0.70 14.19 -2.75
C MET A 118 -1.16 14.59 -4.14
N SER A 119 -1.02 15.84 -4.50
CA SER A 119 -1.45 16.28 -5.82
C SER A 119 -0.38 16.11 -6.87
N GLY A 120 0.61 15.30 -6.60
CA GLY A 120 1.54 14.96 -7.65
C GLY A 120 2.98 15.18 -7.33
N GLY A 121 3.24 15.80 -6.24
CA GLY A 121 4.60 16.01 -5.89
C GLY A 121 4.71 17.01 -4.79
N TYR A 122 5.78 16.91 -4.09
CA TYR A 122 6.01 17.80 -3.00
C TYR A 122 6.53 19.13 -3.54
N THR A 123 5.81 20.19 -3.27
CA THR A 123 6.32 21.52 -3.58
C THR A 123 6.50 22.25 -2.27
N LYS A 124 7.60 22.90 -2.14
CA LYS A 124 7.86 23.68 -0.97
C LYS A 124 6.84 24.76 -0.79
N ASN A 125 6.34 24.87 0.41
CA ASN A 125 5.43 25.92 0.77
C ASN A 125 6.22 27.18 1.05
N ARG A 126 5.93 28.22 0.33
CA ARG A 126 6.59 29.44 0.56
C ARG A 126 5.85 30.40 1.38
N ASP A 127 5.46 30.70 1.67
CA ASP A 127 5.06 31.52 2.44
C ASP A 127 4.85 31.90 3.33
N ASN A 128 4.87 31.72 3.18
CA ASN A 128 4.79 31.89 3.98
C ASN A 128 5.12 32.62 4.53
N LYS A 129 5.29 33.15 4.32
CA LYS A 129 5.56 33.66 4.88
C LYS A 129 5.51 34.03 5.66
N LYS A 130 5.45 34.17 5.67
CA LYS A 130 5.32 34.31 6.43
C LYS A 130 5.24 33.82 7.10
N THR A 131 4.98 33.43 6.66
CA THR A 131 4.81 32.71 7.23
C THR A 131 4.97 32.31 7.57
N ARG A 132 5.05 32.52 7.66
CA ARG A 132 5.05 31.95 8.05
C ARG A 132 5.41 31.28 8.48
N ARG A 133 5.52 31.35 8.48
CA ARG A 133 5.67 30.64 8.79
C ARG A 133 6.02 29.79 9.08
N VAL A 134 6.11 29.74 8.74
CA VAL A 134 6.40 28.76 8.94
C VAL A 134 6.68 28.19 9.08
N VAL A 135 6.83 28.26 8.94
CA VAL A 135 7.18 27.50 9.15
C VAL A 135 7.52 27.18 9.26
N GLY A 136 7.65 27.51 8.82
CA GLY A 136 7.94 26.99 9.05
C GLY A 136 8.38 26.74 8.90
N SER A 137 8.50 27.15 8.75
CA SER A 137 8.81 26.74 8.78
C SER A 137 9.02 26.32 8.73
N GLY A 138 9.01 26.62 8.17
CA GLY A 138 9.05 26.00 8.23
C GLY A 138 9.29 25.53 7.93
N LEU A 139 9.22 25.71 7.70
CA LEU A 139 9.21 25.22 7.53
C LEU A 139 9.53 24.78 7.44
N LEU A 140 9.58 25.15 7.04
CA LEU A 140 9.63 24.82 6.97
C LEU A 140 9.68 24.53 7.10
#